data_8facf55d59f7a766fbb022b155da3cb3
#
_entry.id   8facf55d59f7a766fbb022b155da3cb3
#
_cell.length_a   1.000
_cell.length_b   1.000
_cell.length_c   1.000
_cell.angle_alpha   90.00
_cell.angle_beta   90.00
_cell.angle_gamma   90.00
#
_symmetry.space_group_name_H-M   'P 1'
#
loop_
_entity.id
_entity.type
_entity.pdbx_description
1 polymer ?
#
loop_
_entity_poly.entity_id
_entity_poly.type
_entity_poly.pdbx_seq_one_letter_code
_entity_poly.pdbx_strand_id
1 'polypeptide(L)'
;NGTSSSFYSITGSLTSSYGSVNYNGLTLTKALKMESKTAVNFDPDGVAGTLTIVTNPQYNGTIELNDKAITIGSDGVATISLDGSQSYQITKGSGSNYIYYIAYTPNGSTPKVIKGDANDSGKVDAADVTMIMDFAVGKISAVTNATNADVTGDKTVDVDDAYKISQFLNGLIKSL
;
A
#
# COMPACT_ATOMS: atom_id res chain seq x y z
N ASN A 1 -14.83 -15.09 4.47
CA ASN A 1 -14.53 -15.09 3.04
C ASN A 1 -13.13 -14.51 2.84
N GLY A 2 -12.19 -15.36 2.46
CA GLY A 2 -10.84 -14.97 2.14
C GLY A 2 -10.78 -14.05 0.92
N THR A 3 -9.79 -13.19 0.87
CA THR A 3 -9.43 -12.40 -0.30
C THR A 3 -7.96 -12.64 -0.61
N SER A 4 -7.58 -12.48 -1.86
CA SER A 4 -6.20 -12.63 -2.30
C SER A 4 -5.86 -11.64 -3.40
N SER A 5 -4.58 -11.32 -3.49
CA SER A 5 -3.96 -10.56 -4.58
C SER A 5 -2.61 -11.20 -4.89
N SER A 6 -1.83 -10.63 -5.81
CA SER A 6 -0.43 -11.04 -5.99
C SER A 6 0.43 -10.79 -4.75
N PHE A 7 0.03 -9.84 -3.90
CA PHE A 7 0.77 -9.45 -2.70
C PHE A 7 0.34 -10.22 -1.44
N TYR A 8 -0.94 -10.59 -1.29
CA TYR A 8 -1.45 -11.21 -0.06
C TYR A 8 -2.56 -12.24 -0.30
N SER A 9 -2.75 -13.12 0.69
CA SER A 9 -3.92 -13.99 0.79
C SER A 9 -4.45 -14.01 2.23
N ILE A 10 -5.77 -14.08 2.38
CA ILE A 10 -6.44 -14.15 3.69
C ILE A 10 -7.34 -15.38 3.72
N THR A 11 -7.12 -16.23 4.72
CA THR A 11 -8.02 -17.33 5.08
C THR A 11 -8.69 -16.99 6.40
N GLY A 12 -10.02 -17.00 6.46
CA GLY A 12 -10.77 -16.68 7.67
C GLY A 12 -12.10 -16.04 7.39
N SER A 13 -12.81 -15.66 8.46
CA SER A 13 -14.15 -15.09 8.40
C SER A 13 -14.15 -13.64 8.90
N LEU A 14 -14.79 -12.75 8.14
CA LEU A 14 -15.10 -11.41 8.59
C LEU A 14 -16.37 -11.41 9.44
N THR A 15 -16.35 -10.61 10.48
CA THR A 15 -17.47 -10.45 11.42
C THR A 15 -17.67 -8.99 11.81
N SER A 16 -18.90 -8.60 12.07
CA SER A 16 -19.28 -7.30 12.64
C SER A 16 -19.74 -7.39 14.10
N SER A 17 -19.65 -8.58 14.72
CA SER A 17 -20.24 -8.85 16.05
C SER A 17 -19.41 -8.33 17.24
N TYR A 18 -18.22 -7.75 16.98
CA TYR A 18 -17.25 -7.42 18.03
C TYR A 18 -16.95 -5.92 18.13
N GLY A 19 -17.97 -5.12 17.80
CA GLY A 19 -17.91 -3.67 17.90
C GLY A 19 -17.20 -2.99 16.72
N SER A 20 -16.83 -1.74 16.93
CA SER A 20 -16.08 -0.94 15.96
C SER A 20 -14.81 -0.36 16.59
N VAL A 21 -13.83 -0.07 15.75
CA VAL A 21 -12.57 0.57 16.15
C VAL A 21 -12.38 1.82 15.29
N ASN A 22 -11.97 2.92 15.92
CA ASN A 22 -11.57 4.13 15.19
C ASN A 22 -10.07 4.15 14.99
N TYR A 23 -9.63 4.32 13.76
CA TYR A 23 -8.22 4.39 13.41
C TYR A 23 -8.01 5.37 12.24
N ASN A 24 -7.13 6.36 12.43
CA ASN A 24 -6.80 7.38 11.41
C ASN A 24 -8.04 8.03 10.75
N GLY A 25 -9.05 8.37 11.55
CA GLY A 25 -10.30 8.99 11.06
C GLY A 25 -11.28 8.01 10.40
N LEU A 26 -10.95 6.73 10.33
CA LEU A 26 -11.83 5.68 9.82
C LEU A 26 -12.56 4.98 10.98
N THR A 27 -13.85 4.71 10.80
CA THR A 27 -14.62 3.82 11.69
C THR A 27 -14.67 2.43 11.06
N LEU A 28 -13.93 1.50 11.64
CA LEU A 28 -13.78 0.13 11.17
C LEU A 28 -14.82 -0.75 11.88
N THR A 29 -15.76 -1.31 11.13
CA THR A 29 -16.93 -2.05 11.69
C THR A 29 -16.87 -3.55 11.42
N LYS A 30 -15.91 -4.02 10.64
CA LYS A 30 -15.70 -5.44 10.34
C LYS A 30 -14.30 -5.87 10.72
N ALA A 31 -14.20 -7.01 11.38
CA ALA A 31 -12.95 -7.61 11.80
C ALA A 31 -12.72 -8.98 11.19
N LEU A 32 -11.47 -9.33 10.95
CA LEU A 32 -11.06 -10.70 10.74
C LEU A 32 -10.97 -11.40 12.10
N LYS A 33 -11.81 -12.40 12.32
CA LYS A 33 -11.77 -13.20 13.55
C LYS A 33 -10.57 -14.13 13.52
N MET A 34 -9.70 -14.01 14.51
CA MET A 34 -8.50 -14.86 14.62
C MET A 34 -8.86 -16.21 15.25
N GLU A 35 -8.99 -17.23 14.42
CA GLU A 35 -9.24 -18.62 14.77
C GLU A 35 -8.03 -19.49 14.40
N SER A 36 -8.00 -20.75 14.84
CA SER A 36 -6.85 -21.66 14.61
C SER A 36 -6.52 -21.91 13.12
N LYS A 37 -7.47 -21.65 12.22
CA LYS A 37 -7.29 -21.76 10.77
C LYS A 37 -7.24 -20.43 10.04
N THR A 38 -7.30 -19.32 10.79
CA THR A 38 -7.20 -17.99 10.23
C THR A 38 -5.75 -17.63 9.99
N ALA A 39 -5.43 -17.20 8.78
CA ALA A 39 -4.10 -16.75 8.41
C ALA A 39 -4.18 -15.60 7.42
N VAL A 40 -3.24 -14.65 7.56
CA VAL A 40 -2.93 -13.65 6.54
C VAL A 40 -1.50 -13.88 6.09
N ASN A 41 -1.32 -14.19 4.82
CA ASN A 41 0.01 -14.40 4.24
C ASN A 41 0.31 -13.23 3.30
N PHE A 42 1.51 -12.71 3.33
CA PHE A 42 1.98 -11.69 2.40
C PHE A 42 3.49 -11.82 2.15
N ASP A 43 3.91 -11.35 0.98
CA ASP A 43 5.30 -11.34 0.57
C ASP A 43 5.71 -9.92 0.13
N PRO A 44 6.62 -9.27 0.84
CA PRO A 44 7.14 -7.96 0.47
C PRO A 44 8.09 -7.94 -0.72
N ASP A 45 8.43 -9.10 -1.27
CA ASP A 45 9.31 -9.24 -2.44
C ASP A 45 10.67 -8.52 -2.29
N GLY A 46 11.29 -8.72 -1.13
CA GLY A 46 12.59 -8.11 -0.80
C GLY A 46 12.53 -6.65 -0.34
N VAL A 47 11.35 -6.06 -0.24
CA VAL A 47 11.20 -4.64 0.13
C VAL A 47 10.95 -4.51 1.63
N ALA A 48 11.90 -3.89 2.36
CA ALA A 48 11.73 -3.56 3.78
C ALA A 48 10.57 -2.58 4.00
N GLY A 49 9.87 -2.71 5.12
CA GLY A 49 8.70 -1.85 5.39
C GLY A 49 8.17 -1.96 6.81
N THR A 50 7.06 -1.31 7.03
CA THR A 50 6.35 -1.29 8.30
C THR A 50 5.01 -1.98 8.16
N LEU A 51 4.81 -3.05 8.94
CA LEU A 51 3.52 -3.70 9.10
C LEU A 51 2.74 -3.00 10.21
N THR A 52 1.55 -2.54 9.91
CA THR A 52 0.60 -1.98 10.88
C THR A 52 -0.60 -2.92 11.00
N ILE A 53 -0.94 -3.29 12.23
CA ILE A 53 -2.11 -4.11 12.55
C ILE A 53 -2.95 -3.36 13.58
N VAL A 54 -4.26 -3.26 13.35
CA VAL A 54 -5.19 -2.65 14.30
C VAL A 54 -6.18 -3.71 14.77
N THR A 55 -6.27 -3.85 16.08
CA THR A 55 -7.17 -4.76 16.78
C THR A 55 -8.14 -3.98 17.68
N ASN A 56 -9.14 -4.65 18.23
CA ASN A 56 -9.96 -4.04 19.26
C ASN A 56 -9.29 -4.25 20.64
N PRO A 57 -8.90 -3.17 21.34
CA PRO A 57 -8.20 -3.26 22.63
C PRO A 57 -9.03 -3.86 23.77
N GLN A 58 -10.33 -4.06 23.57
CA GLN A 58 -11.18 -4.78 24.54
C GLN A 58 -10.88 -6.28 24.60
N TYR A 59 -10.17 -6.82 23.60
CA TYR A 59 -9.80 -8.23 23.52
C TYR A 59 -8.30 -8.38 23.68
N ASN A 60 -7.88 -9.18 24.65
CA ASN A 60 -6.49 -9.34 25.09
C ASN A 60 -5.83 -10.62 24.53
N GLY A 61 -6.38 -11.21 23.50
CA GLY A 61 -5.75 -12.33 22.80
C GLY A 61 -4.49 -11.88 22.05
N THR A 62 -3.56 -12.80 21.84
CA THR A 62 -2.34 -12.53 21.08
C THR A 62 -2.49 -12.95 19.63
N ILE A 63 -1.75 -12.31 18.78
CA ILE A 63 -1.52 -12.69 17.38
C ILE A 63 -0.03 -12.91 17.17
N GLU A 64 0.32 -13.70 16.19
CA GLU A 64 1.70 -14.08 15.89
C GLU A 64 2.06 -13.69 14.45
N LEU A 65 3.31 -13.33 14.25
CA LEU A 65 3.94 -13.13 12.96
C LEU A 65 5.09 -14.14 12.82
N ASN A 66 4.96 -15.08 11.89
CA ASN A 66 5.91 -16.19 11.73
C ASN A 66 6.21 -16.88 13.07
N ASP A 67 5.15 -17.31 13.76
CA ASP A 67 5.19 -18.02 15.06
C ASP A 67 5.79 -17.21 16.23
N LYS A 68 5.96 -15.88 16.05
CA LYS A 68 6.41 -14.98 17.11
C LYS A 68 5.29 -14.05 17.53
N ALA A 69 5.02 -13.98 18.83
CA ALA A 69 3.98 -13.10 19.37
C ALA A 69 4.25 -11.63 19.02
N ILE A 70 3.21 -10.96 18.55
CA ILE A 70 3.24 -9.52 18.26
C ILE A 70 2.85 -8.75 19.52
N THR A 71 3.62 -7.73 19.85
CA THR A 71 3.25 -6.77 20.89
C THR A 71 2.22 -5.79 20.34
N ILE A 72 1.02 -5.79 20.93
CA ILE A 72 -0.05 -4.86 20.60
C ILE A 72 -0.07 -3.77 21.67
N GLY A 73 -0.10 -2.51 21.26
CA GLY A 73 -0.22 -1.38 22.16
C GLY A 73 -1.56 -1.36 22.90
N SER A 74 -1.66 -0.59 23.99
CA SER A 74 -2.90 -0.41 24.75
C SER A 74 -4.03 0.26 23.95
N ASP A 75 -3.68 0.90 22.84
CA ASP A 75 -4.59 1.48 21.84
C ASP A 75 -5.10 0.45 20.81
N GLY A 76 -4.64 -0.80 20.90
CA GLY A 76 -4.96 -1.86 19.95
C GLY A 76 -4.11 -1.85 18.68
N VAL A 77 -3.07 -1.02 18.60
CA VAL A 77 -2.22 -0.89 17.41
C VAL A 77 -0.89 -1.61 17.62
N ALA A 78 -0.47 -2.39 16.64
CA ALA A 78 0.88 -2.93 16.53
C ALA A 78 1.57 -2.36 15.29
N THR A 79 2.81 -1.91 15.45
CA THR A 79 3.66 -1.40 14.37
C THR A 79 4.98 -2.17 14.40
N ILE A 80 5.30 -2.86 13.31
CA ILE A 80 6.43 -3.79 13.24
C ILE A 80 7.27 -3.46 12.01
N SER A 81 8.55 -3.17 12.21
CA SER A 81 9.50 -3.03 11.11
C SER A 81 9.91 -4.40 10.59
N LEU A 82 9.78 -4.62 9.30
CA LEU A 82 10.14 -5.84 8.60
C LEU A 82 11.22 -5.53 7.55
N ASP A 83 12.18 -6.45 7.40
CA ASP A 83 13.24 -6.32 6.40
C ASP A 83 12.80 -6.71 4.98
N GLY A 84 11.62 -7.34 4.88
CA GLY A 84 11.04 -7.77 3.62
C GLY A 84 11.73 -9.00 2.98
N SER A 85 12.72 -9.59 3.66
CA SER A 85 13.58 -10.65 3.09
C SER A 85 12.90 -12.01 2.98
N GLN A 86 11.68 -12.16 3.48
CA GLN A 86 10.93 -13.41 3.51
C GLN A 86 9.43 -13.16 3.40
N SER A 87 8.69 -14.20 3.09
CA SER A 87 7.23 -14.20 3.24
C SER A 87 6.83 -14.19 4.72
N TYR A 88 5.73 -13.53 5.02
CA TYR A 88 5.21 -13.38 6.38
C TYR A 88 3.82 -14.00 6.50
N GLN A 89 3.57 -14.60 7.66
CA GLN A 89 2.26 -15.13 8.02
C GLN A 89 1.81 -14.58 9.37
N ILE A 90 0.59 -14.00 9.39
CA ILE A 90 -0.07 -13.58 10.63
C ILE A 90 -1.07 -14.66 11.01
N THR A 91 -0.94 -15.18 12.22
CA THR A 91 -1.79 -16.24 12.77
C THR A 91 -2.33 -15.87 14.14
N LYS A 92 -3.24 -16.72 14.64
CA LYS A 92 -3.75 -16.66 16.00
C LYS A 92 -2.69 -17.17 16.98
N GLY A 93 -2.41 -16.39 18.01
CA GLY A 93 -1.72 -16.87 19.21
C GLY A 93 -2.71 -17.40 20.27
N SER A 94 -2.72 -16.83 21.45
CA SER A 94 -3.60 -17.22 22.55
C SER A 94 -4.87 -16.36 22.63
N GLY A 95 -5.89 -16.84 23.32
CA GLY A 95 -7.12 -16.08 23.60
C GLY A 95 -7.93 -15.71 22.34
N SER A 96 -8.73 -14.65 22.44
CA SER A 96 -9.54 -14.11 21.35
C SER A 96 -8.99 -12.79 20.89
N ASN A 97 -8.81 -12.62 19.59
CA ASN A 97 -8.41 -11.38 18.96
C ASN A 97 -9.13 -11.18 17.63
N TYR A 98 -9.28 -9.92 17.24
CA TYR A 98 -10.02 -9.49 16.06
C TYR A 98 -9.23 -8.38 15.37
N ILE A 99 -8.81 -8.62 14.13
CA ILE A 99 -8.02 -7.67 13.34
C ILE A 99 -8.98 -6.85 12.48
N TYR A 100 -8.96 -5.54 12.64
CA TYR A 100 -9.79 -4.58 11.92
C TYR A 100 -9.07 -3.95 10.73
N TYR A 101 -7.74 -3.87 10.82
CA TYR A 101 -6.94 -3.25 9.76
C TYR A 101 -5.56 -3.89 9.70
N ILE A 102 -5.07 -4.09 8.49
CA ILE A 102 -3.71 -4.52 8.20
C ILE A 102 -3.20 -3.66 7.05
N ALA A 103 -2.01 -3.11 7.21
CA ALA A 103 -1.30 -2.43 6.13
C ALA A 103 0.19 -2.77 6.18
N TYR A 104 0.79 -2.95 5.03
CA TYR A 104 2.23 -2.96 4.85
C TYR A 104 2.63 -1.71 4.10
N THR A 105 3.47 -0.89 4.72
CA THR A 105 4.00 0.34 4.13
C THR A 105 5.48 0.13 3.85
N PRO A 106 5.91 0.00 2.59
CA PRO A 106 7.32 -0.15 2.26
C PRO A 106 8.17 1.00 2.79
N ASN A 107 9.34 0.70 3.38
CA ASN A 107 10.32 1.70 3.77
C ASN A 107 10.93 2.32 2.50
N GLY A 108 10.86 3.61 2.38
CA GLY A 108 11.36 4.30 1.19
C GLY A 108 10.32 4.40 0.06
N SER A 109 9.06 4.12 0.33
CA SER A 109 7.96 4.64 -0.48
C SER A 109 7.66 6.11 -0.14
N THR A 110 8.70 6.98 -0.10
CA THR A 110 8.56 8.19 -0.90
C THR A 110 8.32 7.64 -2.30
N PRO A 111 7.24 8.04 -2.99
CA PRO A 111 7.10 7.70 -4.40
C PRO A 111 8.47 7.94 -5.02
N LYS A 112 9.09 6.92 -5.61
CA LYS A 112 10.36 7.13 -6.30
C LYS A 112 10.04 8.16 -7.36
N VAL A 113 10.47 9.41 -7.14
CA VAL A 113 10.25 10.48 -8.10
C VAL A 113 11.03 10.08 -9.34
N ILE A 114 10.35 9.44 -10.28
CA ILE A 114 10.87 9.15 -11.60
C ILE A 114 10.29 10.22 -12.50
N LYS A 115 10.99 11.33 -12.65
CA LYS A 115 10.54 12.40 -13.53
C LYS A 115 10.17 11.85 -14.90
N GLY A 116 8.93 12.11 -15.30
CA GLY A 116 8.36 11.61 -16.54
C GLY A 116 7.50 10.34 -16.41
N ASP A 117 7.49 9.64 -15.28
CA ASP A 117 6.64 8.48 -15.02
C ASP A 117 5.26 8.93 -14.52
N ALA A 118 4.42 9.41 -15.43
CA ALA A 118 3.11 9.97 -15.13
C ALA A 118 2.09 8.92 -14.69
N ASN A 119 2.27 7.67 -15.11
CA ASN A 119 1.37 6.54 -14.82
C ASN A 119 1.84 5.68 -13.63
N ASP A 120 2.98 6.04 -12.99
CA ASP A 120 3.57 5.35 -11.83
C ASP A 120 3.91 3.88 -12.11
N SER A 121 4.33 3.58 -13.34
CA SER A 121 4.71 2.22 -13.77
C SER A 121 6.12 1.81 -13.37
N GLY A 122 6.92 2.77 -12.85
CA GLY A 122 8.32 2.59 -12.49
C GLY A 122 9.31 2.84 -13.64
N LYS A 123 8.85 3.30 -14.80
CA LYS A 123 9.67 3.63 -15.98
C LYS A 123 9.05 4.78 -16.75
N VAL A 124 9.87 5.48 -17.52
CA VAL A 124 9.39 6.53 -18.44
C VAL A 124 9.29 5.95 -19.84
N ASP A 125 8.08 5.95 -20.41
CA ASP A 125 7.84 5.46 -21.77
C ASP A 125 6.70 6.24 -22.49
N ALA A 126 6.31 5.78 -23.68
CA ALA A 126 5.29 6.44 -24.49
C ALA A 126 3.89 6.44 -23.82
N ALA A 127 3.63 5.54 -22.86
CA ALA A 127 2.36 5.53 -22.13
C ALA A 127 2.22 6.76 -21.22
N ASP A 128 3.32 7.29 -20.67
CA ASP A 128 3.31 8.51 -19.87
C ASP A 128 2.97 9.73 -20.72
N VAL A 129 3.59 9.84 -21.88
CA VAL A 129 3.26 10.89 -22.87
C VAL A 129 1.77 10.83 -23.23
N THR A 130 1.25 9.62 -23.47
CA THR A 130 -0.17 9.43 -23.80
C THR A 130 -1.09 9.85 -22.66
N MET A 131 -0.74 9.49 -21.41
CA MET A 131 -1.53 9.87 -20.23
C MET A 131 -1.58 11.38 -20.02
N ILE A 132 -0.44 12.09 -20.16
CA ILE A 132 -0.41 13.55 -20.04
C ILE A 132 -1.22 14.21 -21.17
N MET A 133 -1.10 13.71 -22.40
CA MET A 133 -1.88 14.20 -23.52
C MET A 133 -3.38 13.99 -23.32
N ASP A 134 -3.81 12.80 -22.84
CA ASP A 134 -5.21 12.50 -22.54
C ASP A 134 -5.75 13.41 -21.42
N PHE A 135 -4.92 13.75 -20.45
CA PHE A 135 -5.25 14.72 -19.40
C PHE A 135 -5.37 16.15 -19.97
N ALA A 136 -4.39 16.59 -20.75
CA ALA A 136 -4.36 17.95 -21.34
C ALA A 136 -5.56 18.24 -22.24
N VAL A 137 -6.09 17.22 -22.94
CA VAL A 137 -7.30 17.36 -23.78
C VAL A 137 -8.60 17.04 -23.04
N GLY A 138 -8.55 16.81 -21.72
CA GLY A 138 -9.72 16.54 -20.88
C GLY A 138 -10.37 15.16 -21.07
N LYS A 139 -9.68 14.21 -21.68
CA LYS A 139 -10.16 12.82 -21.85
C LYS A 139 -10.11 12.05 -20.53
N ILE A 140 -9.16 12.36 -19.67
CA ILE A 140 -9.08 11.89 -18.28
C ILE A 140 -9.06 13.09 -17.32
N SER A 141 -9.53 12.90 -16.09
CA SER A 141 -9.65 13.98 -15.10
C SER A 141 -8.40 14.21 -14.25
N ALA A 142 -7.45 13.27 -14.26
CA ALA A 142 -6.19 13.36 -13.54
C ALA A 142 -5.17 12.38 -14.14
N VAL A 143 -3.87 12.70 -14.00
CA VAL A 143 -2.77 11.73 -14.17
C VAL A 143 -2.56 10.95 -12.88
N THR A 144 -1.95 9.77 -12.94
CA THR A 144 -1.73 8.92 -11.76
C THR A 144 -0.73 9.57 -10.80
N ASN A 145 0.34 10.18 -11.32
CA ASN A 145 1.36 10.83 -10.52
C ASN A 145 1.72 12.22 -11.10
N ALA A 146 1.04 13.26 -10.62
CA ALA A 146 1.26 14.63 -11.09
C ALA A 146 2.66 15.17 -10.78
N THR A 147 3.29 14.73 -9.67
CA THR A 147 4.65 15.15 -9.31
C THR A 147 5.68 14.60 -10.29
N ASN A 148 5.52 13.37 -10.74
CA ASN A 148 6.37 12.77 -11.75
C ASN A 148 6.08 13.34 -13.15
N ALA A 149 4.82 13.67 -13.42
CA ALA A 149 4.37 14.19 -14.72
C ALA A 149 4.87 15.61 -15.01
N ASP A 150 4.93 16.49 -13.98
CA ASP A 150 5.45 17.85 -14.11
C ASP A 150 6.99 17.82 -14.26
N VAL A 151 7.45 17.59 -15.47
CA VAL A 151 8.89 17.54 -15.79
C VAL A 151 9.46 18.92 -16.16
N THR A 152 8.61 19.91 -16.42
CA THR A 152 9.00 21.31 -16.63
C THR A 152 9.27 21.98 -15.29
N GLY A 153 8.57 21.60 -14.22
CA GLY A 153 8.69 22.16 -12.87
C GLY A 153 7.88 23.43 -12.66
N ASP A 154 6.92 23.73 -13.54
CA ASP A 154 6.09 24.92 -13.49
C ASP A 154 4.83 24.77 -12.62
N LYS A 155 4.63 23.57 -12.04
CA LYS A 155 3.50 23.16 -11.18
C LYS A 155 2.18 22.92 -11.93
N THR A 156 2.24 22.82 -13.23
CA THR A 156 1.13 22.37 -14.08
C THR A 156 1.52 21.06 -14.76
N VAL A 157 0.53 20.28 -15.16
CA VAL A 157 0.74 19.10 -16.01
C VAL A 157 0.02 19.37 -17.30
N ASP A 158 0.76 19.54 -18.39
CA ASP A 158 0.21 19.90 -19.69
C ASP A 158 1.03 19.35 -20.87
N VAL A 159 0.79 19.90 -22.05
CA VAL A 159 1.43 19.44 -23.29
C VAL A 159 2.94 19.69 -23.33
N ASP A 160 3.44 20.68 -22.58
CA ASP A 160 4.87 20.99 -22.52
C ASP A 160 5.64 19.89 -21.78
N ASP A 161 5.03 19.27 -20.77
CA ASP A 161 5.59 18.10 -20.08
C ASP A 161 5.62 16.88 -21.02
N ALA A 162 4.51 16.61 -21.70
CA ALA A 162 4.44 15.53 -22.68
C ALA A 162 5.50 15.70 -23.78
N TYR A 163 5.67 16.93 -24.27
CA TYR A 163 6.69 17.26 -25.27
C TYR A 163 8.10 17.00 -24.76
N LYS A 164 8.43 17.45 -23.54
CA LYS A 164 9.73 17.26 -22.93
C LYS A 164 10.05 15.78 -22.70
N ILE A 165 9.07 15.00 -22.21
CA ILE A 165 9.23 13.54 -22.09
C ILE A 165 9.47 12.90 -23.47
N SER A 166 8.72 13.31 -24.49
CA SER A 166 8.93 12.83 -25.85
C SER A 166 10.34 13.14 -26.37
N GLN A 167 10.88 14.32 -26.12
CA GLN A 167 12.26 14.67 -26.47
C GLN A 167 13.28 13.76 -25.75
N PHE A 168 13.05 13.45 -24.47
CA PHE A 168 13.89 12.54 -23.70
C PHE A 168 13.87 11.12 -24.29
N LEU A 169 12.69 10.58 -24.58
CA LEU A 169 12.53 9.24 -25.17
C LEU A 169 13.17 9.11 -26.55
N ASN A 170 13.20 10.20 -27.32
CA ASN A 170 13.86 10.25 -28.63
C ASN A 170 15.35 10.61 -28.55
N GLY A 171 15.93 10.74 -27.35
CA GLY A 171 17.36 11.05 -27.16
C GLY A 171 17.75 12.47 -27.54
N LEU A 172 16.79 13.38 -27.71
CA LEU A 172 17.06 14.80 -28.04
C LEU A 172 17.53 15.58 -26.82
N ILE A 173 17.13 15.14 -25.62
CA ILE A 173 17.65 15.67 -24.34
C ILE A 173 18.14 14.49 -23.48
N LYS A 174 19.09 14.74 -22.58
CA LYS A 174 19.73 13.69 -21.76
C LYS A 174 19.09 13.48 -20.40
N SER A 175 18.24 14.38 -19.97
CA SER A 175 17.53 14.33 -18.66
C SER A 175 16.24 15.12 -18.71
N LEU A 176 15.32 14.77 -17.80
CA LEU A 176 14.04 15.43 -17.56
C LEU A 176 14.14 16.43 -16.39
#